data_683460bf3d9f5bd9ad075c08de20eb05
#
_entry.id   683460bf3d9f5bd9ad075c08de20eb05
#
_cell.length_a   1.000
_cell.length_b   1.000
_cell.length_c   1.000
_cell.angle_alpha   90.00
_cell.angle_beta   90.00
_cell.angle_gamma   90.00
#
_symmetry.space_group_name_H-M   'P 1'
#
loop_
_entity.id
_entity.type
_entity.pdbx_description
1 polymer ?
#
loop_
_entity_poly.entity_id
_entity_poly.type
_entity_poly.pdbx_seq_one_letter_code
_entity_poly.pdbx_strand_id
1 'polypeptide(L)'
;MKLGKKFLSALIASFLSVACLIPVANAEKADAADSGEVDKVGISAGMDAEKFYNALPVAKGNYKSSQRPILIEGAMNIETEILVRALKNPVVYKDLNYLFVAGTYKDYPVVIARTEQGMANAAVSTALAIKKFNPVAVINQGTSGGHDANLKINDIVIGESTIDYTAIKTAYRAKGAGADLTDQEMRGTFAYDKKTNTFQLNERYFADPTLLKISQSVADSHKEFNAVSGTISTADAWITNVDYINFLHEKYGSSCAEMETSCAAQICQNAGVPFIGIRVLSDTILVSGVYNPDSAQIAQKFVLLVAEKYISDVLKK
;
A
#
# COMPACT_ATOMS: atom_id res chain seq x y z
N MET A 1 23.54 -62.44 -10.80
CA MET A 1 22.87 -63.22 -9.75
C MET A 1 21.74 -62.36 -9.15
N LYS A 2 20.52 -62.84 -9.22
CA LYS A 2 19.27 -62.22 -8.78
C LYS A 2 19.20 -62.15 -7.25
N LEU A 3 18.48 -61.20 -6.73
CA LEU A 3 17.59 -61.11 -5.58
C LEU A 3 17.64 -59.68 -5.04
N GLY A 4 16.57 -58.97 -4.69
CA GLY A 4 15.16 -59.31 -4.62
C GLY A 4 14.47 -58.05 -4.03
N LYS A 5 13.38 -57.65 -4.68
CA LYS A 5 12.41 -56.63 -4.15
C LYS A 5 11.75 -57.18 -2.88
N LYS A 6 11.56 -56.32 -1.89
CA LYS A 6 10.42 -56.19 -0.96
C LYS A 6 10.93 -55.68 0.39
N PHE A 7 10.47 -54.49 0.79
CA PHE A 7 9.58 -54.29 1.91
C PHE A 7 9.24 -52.76 2.03
N LEU A 8 8.07 -52.48 1.53
CA LEU A 8 7.33 -51.25 1.84
C LEU A 8 6.29 -51.70 2.83
N SER A 9 6.31 -51.22 4.08
CA SER A 9 5.17 -51.25 4.99
C SER A 9 5.43 -50.40 6.22
N ALA A 10 4.70 -49.32 6.32
CA ALA A 10 4.04 -48.76 7.52
C ALA A 10 4.81 -48.71 8.85
N LEU A 11 5.16 -47.50 9.23
CA LEU A 11 5.17 -47.14 10.65
C LEU A 11 4.40 -45.81 10.81
N ILE A 12 3.10 -45.94 11.10
CA ILE A 12 2.32 -44.88 11.71
C ILE A 12 2.63 -44.94 13.21
N ALA A 13 3.45 -44.02 13.70
CA ALA A 13 3.66 -43.86 15.12
C ALA A 13 2.81 -42.70 15.60
N SER A 14 1.80 -43.07 16.39
CA SER A 14 0.94 -42.19 17.21
C SER A 14 1.78 -41.34 18.17
N PHE A 15 1.78 -40.02 17.99
CA PHE A 15 2.21 -39.09 19.03
C PHE A 15 1.03 -38.76 19.92
N LEU A 16 1.03 -39.32 21.13
CA LEU A 16 0.25 -38.82 22.25
C LEU A 16 0.78 -37.44 22.64
N SER A 17 -0.04 -36.42 22.46
CA SER A 17 0.20 -35.08 23.00
C SER A 17 -0.09 -35.09 24.51
N VAL A 18 0.97 -34.96 25.31
CA VAL A 18 0.83 -34.59 26.74
C VAL A 18 0.58 -33.09 26.79
N ALA A 19 -0.66 -32.70 27.05
CA ALA A 19 -1.02 -31.31 27.32
C ALA A 19 -0.54 -30.94 28.75
N CYS A 20 0.53 -30.17 28.86
CA CYS A 20 0.85 -29.43 30.08
C CYS A 20 -0.14 -28.27 30.22
N LEU A 21 -1.10 -28.40 31.12
CA LEU A 21 -1.96 -27.30 31.57
C LEU A 21 -1.14 -26.35 32.45
N ILE A 22 -0.71 -25.22 31.89
CA ILE A 22 -0.24 -24.05 32.62
C ILE A 22 -1.49 -23.18 32.85
N PRO A 23 -1.82 -22.75 34.06
CA PRO A 23 -2.94 -21.83 34.27
C PRO A 23 -2.55 -20.45 33.73
N VAL A 24 -3.16 -20.05 32.66
CA VAL A 24 -3.10 -18.68 32.15
C VAL A 24 -3.99 -17.82 33.06
N ALA A 25 -3.36 -16.87 33.77
CA ALA A 25 -4.09 -15.83 34.48
C ALA A 25 -4.98 -15.07 33.50
N ASN A 26 -6.23 -14.85 33.88
CA ASN A 26 -7.21 -14.06 33.12
C ASN A 26 -6.69 -12.64 32.87
N ALA A 27 -6.14 -12.39 31.69
CA ALA A 27 -6.18 -11.07 31.11
C ALA A 27 -7.59 -10.94 30.50
N GLU A 28 -8.34 -9.94 30.93
CA GLU A 28 -9.61 -9.58 30.31
C GLU A 28 -9.35 -9.42 28.80
N LYS A 29 -9.93 -10.31 28.01
CA LYS A 29 -9.99 -10.16 26.56
C LYS A 29 -10.85 -8.93 26.28
N ALA A 30 -10.23 -7.85 25.85
CA ALA A 30 -10.94 -6.97 24.95
C ALA A 30 -11.32 -7.85 23.75
N ASP A 31 -12.62 -7.97 23.46
CA ASP A 31 -13.13 -8.72 22.33
C ASP A 31 -12.49 -8.12 21.06
N ALA A 32 -11.47 -8.79 20.55
CA ALA A 32 -10.98 -8.53 19.21
C ALA A 32 -12.13 -8.88 18.28
N ALA A 33 -12.67 -7.89 17.59
CA ALA A 33 -13.67 -8.09 16.55
C ALA A 33 -13.18 -9.20 15.62
N ASP A 34 -14.03 -10.18 15.34
CA ASP A 34 -13.71 -11.33 14.48
C ASP A 34 -13.22 -10.84 13.12
N SER A 35 -11.91 -10.97 12.88
CA SER A 35 -11.27 -10.61 11.61
C SER A 35 -11.93 -11.27 10.39
N GLY A 36 -12.59 -12.40 10.57
CA GLY A 36 -13.30 -13.12 9.53
C GLY A 36 -14.55 -12.39 8.98
N GLU A 37 -15.14 -11.47 9.71
CA GLU A 37 -16.30 -10.70 9.23
C GLU A 37 -15.84 -9.46 8.42
N VAL A 38 -14.74 -8.86 8.79
CA VAL A 38 -14.08 -7.76 8.07
C VAL A 38 -13.62 -8.22 6.69
N ASP A 39 -12.99 -9.37 6.60
CA ASP A 39 -12.55 -9.96 5.32
C ASP A 39 -13.73 -10.24 4.38
N LYS A 40 -14.89 -10.65 4.89
CA LYS A 40 -16.09 -10.91 4.08
C LYS A 40 -16.69 -9.63 3.49
N VAL A 41 -16.70 -8.52 4.24
CA VAL A 41 -17.23 -7.23 3.75
C VAL A 41 -16.34 -6.68 2.64
N GLY A 42 -15.01 -6.73 2.81
CA GLY A 42 -14.05 -6.33 1.79
C GLY A 42 -14.15 -7.16 0.51
N ILE A 43 -14.33 -8.48 0.64
CA ILE A 43 -14.49 -9.40 -0.49
C ILE A 43 -15.81 -9.14 -1.25
N SER A 44 -16.94 -8.90 -0.56
CA SER A 44 -18.23 -8.66 -1.22
C SER A 44 -18.26 -7.34 -1.99
N ALA A 45 -17.74 -6.26 -1.41
CA ALA A 45 -17.59 -4.97 -2.08
C ALA A 45 -16.66 -5.06 -3.31
N GLY A 46 -15.58 -5.86 -3.20
CA GLY A 46 -14.68 -6.13 -4.32
C GLY A 46 -15.32 -6.89 -5.48
N MET A 47 -16.24 -7.82 -5.20
CA MET A 47 -16.93 -8.62 -6.23
C MET A 47 -17.90 -7.79 -7.08
N ASP A 48 -18.59 -6.80 -6.53
CA ASP A 48 -19.48 -5.91 -7.31
C ASP A 48 -18.67 -4.96 -8.20
N ALA A 49 -17.55 -4.46 -7.71
CA ALA A 49 -16.62 -3.68 -8.50
C ALA A 49 -15.97 -4.50 -9.65
N GLU A 50 -15.72 -5.80 -9.47
CA GLU A 50 -15.15 -6.66 -10.51
C GLU A 50 -16.09 -6.77 -11.73
N LYS A 51 -17.41 -6.80 -11.55
CA LYS A 51 -18.36 -6.77 -12.66
C LYS A 51 -18.24 -5.49 -13.47
N PHE A 52 -18.01 -4.35 -12.80
CA PHE A 52 -17.77 -3.08 -13.46
C PHE A 52 -16.50 -3.12 -14.32
N TYR A 53 -15.38 -3.59 -13.79
CA TYR A 53 -14.14 -3.70 -14.55
C TYR A 53 -14.24 -4.64 -15.74
N ASN A 54 -14.96 -5.77 -15.61
CA ASN A 54 -15.15 -6.74 -16.67
C ASN A 54 -16.06 -6.23 -17.80
N ALA A 55 -16.86 -5.20 -17.57
CA ALA A 55 -17.69 -4.55 -18.57
C ALA A 55 -16.94 -3.50 -19.40
N LEU A 56 -15.73 -3.10 -19.00
CA LEU A 56 -14.95 -2.10 -19.72
C LEU A 56 -14.33 -2.65 -21.01
N PRO A 57 -14.19 -1.82 -22.06
CA PRO A 57 -13.54 -2.23 -23.29
C PRO A 57 -12.07 -2.57 -23.06
N VAL A 58 -11.61 -3.67 -23.62
CA VAL A 58 -10.22 -4.14 -23.53
C VAL A 58 -9.42 -3.65 -24.74
N ALA A 59 -8.22 -3.14 -24.52
CA ALA A 59 -7.31 -2.64 -25.53
C ALA A 59 -6.90 -3.77 -26.51
N LYS A 60 -6.88 -3.47 -27.81
CA LYS A 60 -6.43 -4.38 -28.88
C LYS A 60 -4.97 -4.14 -29.31
N GLY A 61 -4.21 -3.35 -28.56
CA GLY A 61 -2.82 -3.03 -28.91
C GLY A 61 -2.10 -2.25 -27.82
N ASN A 62 -0.92 -1.72 -28.13
CA ASN A 62 -0.12 -0.95 -27.20
C ASN A 62 -0.79 0.39 -26.89
N TYR A 63 -0.54 0.88 -25.67
CA TYR A 63 -0.94 2.24 -25.27
C TYR A 63 -0.29 3.30 -26.18
N LYS A 64 -1.08 4.25 -26.62
CA LYS A 64 -0.63 5.38 -27.41
C LYS A 64 -1.29 6.66 -26.90
N SER A 65 -0.49 7.66 -26.62
CA SER A 65 -0.94 9.00 -26.24
C SER A 65 0.08 10.03 -26.73
N SER A 66 -0.39 11.21 -27.08
CA SER A 66 0.46 12.36 -27.42
C SER A 66 1.12 12.98 -26.19
N GLN A 67 0.58 12.73 -25.01
CA GLN A 67 1.06 13.22 -23.73
C GLN A 67 1.32 12.06 -22.79
N ARG A 68 2.29 12.20 -21.90
CA ARG A 68 2.57 11.27 -20.82
C ARG A 68 1.43 11.34 -19.79
N PRO A 69 0.82 10.22 -19.36
CA PRO A 69 -0.29 10.25 -18.42
C PRO A 69 0.16 10.50 -16.98
N ILE A 70 -0.78 10.89 -16.10
CA ILE A 70 -0.63 10.68 -14.67
C ILE A 70 -0.99 9.22 -14.38
N LEU A 71 -0.18 8.52 -13.60
CA LEU A 71 -0.50 7.20 -13.07
C LEU A 71 -1.06 7.36 -11.65
N ILE A 72 -2.24 6.83 -11.39
CA ILE A 72 -2.84 6.74 -10.05
C ILE A 72 -3.00 5.26 -9.71
N GLU A 73 -2.49 4.86 -8.57
CA GLU A 73 -2.45 3.46 -8.12
C GLU A 73 -3.32 3.27 -6.88
N GLY A 74 -3.96 2.11 -6.78
CA GLY A 74 -4.62 1.60 -5.59
C GLY A 74 -4.58 0.07 -5.60
N ALA A 75 -4.54 -0.56 -4.43
CA ALA A 75 -4.36 -2.00 -4.33
C ALA A 75 -5.62 -2.78 -4.71
N MET A 76 -6.77 -2.28 -4.35
CA MET A 76 -8.05 -3.00 -4.43
C MET A 76 -9.05 -2.30 -5.35
N ASN A 77 -10.07 -3.07 -5.81
CA ASN A 77 -11.18 -2.52 -6.58
C ASN A 77 -11.89 -1.37 -5.84
N ILE A 78 -12.10 -1.53 -4.54
CA ILE A 78 -12.75 -0.52 -3.69
C ILE A 78 -11.94 0.78 -3.61
N GLU A 79 -10.65 0.73 -3.83
CA GLU A 79 -9.74 1.88 -3.83
C GLU A 79 -9.57 2.54 -5.20
N THR A 80 -10.08 1.91 -6.28
CA THR A 80 -9.84 2.38 -7.64
C THR A 80 -11.10 2.63 -8.44
N GLU A 81 -12.27 2.12 -8.02
CA GLU A 81 -13.51 2.18 -8.79
C GLU A 81 -13.98 3.62 -9.08
N ILE A 82 -13.94 4.51 -8.09
CA ILE A 82 -14.36 5.93 -8.28
C ILE A 82 -13.40 6.64 -9.24
N LEU A 83 -12.10 6.35 -9.16
CA LEU A 83 -11.10 6.90 -10.07
C LEU A 83 -11.39 6.48 -11.52
N VAL A 84 -11.67 5.18 -11.73
CA VAL A 84 -11.98 4.66 -13.07
C VAL A 84 -13.31 5.23 -13.61
N ARG A 85 -14.34 5.35 -12.75
CA ARG A 85 -15.62 5.96 -13.12
C ARG A 85 -15.50 7.44 -13.50
N ALA A 86 -14.51 8.15 -12.99
CA ALA A 86 -14.22 9.54 -13.33
C ALA A 86 -13.55 9.71 -14.71
N LEU A 87 -13.01 8.64 -15.29
CA LEU A 87 -12.38 8.71 -16.61
C LEU A 87 -13.41 8.80 -17.75
N LYS A 88 -13.10 9.62 -18.73
CA LYS A 88 -13.76 9.58 -20.04
C LYS A 88 -13.07 8.52 -20.91
N ASN A 89 -13.86 7.73 -21.64
CA ASN A 89 -13.41 6.71 -22.57
C ASN A 89 -12.41 5.70 -21.94
N PRO A 90 -12.75 5.07 -20.81
CA PRO A 90 -11.85 4.13 -20.14
C PRO A 90 -11.62 2.88 -20.99
N VAL A 91 -10.36 2.45 -21.10
CA VAL A 91 -9.92 1.23 -21.83
C VAL A 91 -8.97 0.43 -20.94
N VAL A 92 -9.25 -0.86 -20.78
CA VAL A 92 -8.47 -1.78 -19.95
C VAL A 92 -7.25 -2.31 -20.70
N TYR A 93 -6.10 -2.24 -20.05
CA TYR A 93 -4.86 -2.93 -20.43
C TYR A 93 -4.53 -3.96 -19.35
N LYS A 94 -4.20 -5.17 -19.75
CA LYS A 94 -3.74 -6.23 -18.84
C LYS A 94 -2.28 -6.53 -19.11
N ASP A 95 -1.54 -6.80 -18.04
CA ASP A 95 -0.16 -7.27 -18.11
C ASP A 95 0.10 -8.18 -16.90
N LEU A 96 0.49 -9.44 -17.16
CA LEU A 96 0.40 -10.49 -16.15
C LEU A 96 -1.02 -10.54 -15.55
N ASN A 97 -1.15 -10.47 -14.23
CA ASN A 97 -2.45 -10.39 -13.54
C ASN A 97 -2.84 -8.94 -13.15
N TYR A 98 -2.03 -7.96 -13.55
CA TYR A 98 -2.28 -6.57 -13.20
C TYR A 98 -3.21 -5.90 -14.21
N LEU A 99 -4.04 -4.98 -13.69
CA LEU A 99 -5.04 -4.27 -14.45
C LEU A 99 -4.74 -2.77 -14.47
N PHE A 100 -4.71 -2.21 -15.68
CA PHE A 100 -4.53 -0.79 -15.91
C PHE A 100 -5.69 -0.25 -16.72
N VAL A 101 -6.30 0.84 -16.29
CA VAL A 101 -7.38 1.48 -17.03
C VAL A 101 -6.93 2.86 -17.49
N ALA A 102 -6.75 3.03 -18.80
CA ALA A 102 -6.37 4.30 -19.38
C ALA A 102 -7.59 5.06 -19.89
N GLY A 103 -7.62 6.35 -19.67
CA GLY A 103 -8.66 7.25 -20.14
C GLY A 103 -8.22 8.70 -20.02
N THR A 104 -9.19 9.64 -19.99
CA THR A 104 -8.89 11.04 -19.73
C THR A 104 -9.68 11.55 -18.55
N TYR A 105 -9.04 12.36 -17.72
CA TYR A 105 -9.65 13.11 -16.63
C TYR A 105 -9.31 14.58 -16.79
N LYS A 106 -10.35 15.47 -16.76
CA LYS A 106 -10.15 16.91 -17.04
C LYS A 106 -9.39 17.15 -18.35
N ASP A 107 -9.69 16.36 -19.38
CA ASP A 107 -9.10 16.40 -20.73
C ASP A 107 -7.56 16.19 -20.74
N TYR A 108 -7.03 15.44 -19.76
CA TYR A 108 -5.65 15.03 -19.67
C TYR A 108 -5.57 13.48 -19.55
N PRO A 109 -4.58 12.81 -20.15
CA PRO A 109 -4.46 11.36 -20.06
C PRO A 109 -4.12 10.91 -18.63
N VAL A 110 -4.89 9.96 -18.13
CA VAL A 110 -4.71 9.35 -16.81
C VAL A 110 -4.80 7.83 -16.95
N VAL A 111 -3.97 7.14 -16.20
CA VAL A 111 -4.00 5.69 -16.07
C VAL A 111 -4.24 5.35 -14.61
N ILE A 112 -5.23 4.52 -14.36
CA ILE A 112 -5.51 3.96 -13.03
C ILE A 112 -4.97 2.54 -13.02
N ALA A 113 -4.12 2.20 -12.05
CA ALA A 113 -3.60 0.86 -11.83
C ALA A 113 -4.23 0.21 -10.60
N ARG A 114 -4.75 -1.00 -10.77
CA ARG A 114 -5.01 -1.90 -9.66
C ARG A 114 -3.75 -2.73 -9.43
N THR A 115 -3.05 -2.41 -8.34
CA THR A 115 -1.73 -2.99 -8.07
C THR A 115 -1.78 -4.36 -7.43
N GLU A 116 -2.93 -4.78 -6.90
CA GLU A 116 -3.10 -5.85 -5.93
C GLU A 116 -2.38 -5.51 -4.60
N GLN A 117 -2.74 -6.21 -3.52
CA GLN A 117 -2.18 -5.93 -2.18
C GLN A 117 -0.76 -6.46 -2.03
N GLY A 118 0.04 -5.73 -1.30
CA GLY A 118 1.36 -6.14 -0.84
C GLY A 118 2.53 -5.58 -1.65
N MET A 119 3.67 -5.58 -1.00
CA MET A 119 4.91 -4.93 -1.46
C MET A 119 5.38 -5.46 -2.82
N ALA A 120 5.38 -6.77 -3.01
CA ALA A 120 5.81 -7.38 -4.26
C ALA A 120 4.88 -7.03 -5.43
N ASN A 121 3.57 -7.05 -5.19
CA ASN A 121 2.56 -6.68 -6.18
C ASN A 121 2.66 -5.21 -6.57
N ALA A 122 2.76 -4.31 -5.61
CA ALA A 122 2.94 -2.88 -5.85
C ALA A 122 4.20 -2.59 -6.67
N ALA A 123 5.34 -3.17 -6.30
CA ALA A 123 6.60 -2.99 -7.02
C ALA A 123 6.51 -3.43 -8.49
N VAL A 124 5.95 -4.61 -8.74
CA VAL A 124 5.80 -5.15 -10.10
C VAL A 124 4.81 -4.33 -10.92
N SER A 125 3.64 -4.03 -10.37
CA SER A 125 2.61 -3.23 -11.03
C SER A 125 3.13 -1.84 -11.42
N THR A 126 3.78 -1.13 -10.48
CA THR A 126 4.38 0.18 -10.72
C THR A 126 5.44 0.12 -11.83
N ALA A 127 6.34 -0.88 -11.79
CA ALA A 127 7.38 -1.04 -12.81
C ALA A 127 6.80 -1.32 -14.21
N LEU A 128 5.78 -2.17 -14.31
CA LEU A 128 5.07 -2.46 -15.57
C LEU A 128 4.34 -1.22 -16.08
N ALA A 129 3.67 -0.46 -15.20
CA ALA A 129 2.98 0.76 -15.55
C ALA A 129 3.94 1.84 -16.07
N ILE A 130 5.08 2.05 -15.40
CA ILE A 130 6.11 2.99 -15.86
C ILE A 130 6.64 2.60 -17.23
N LYS A 131 6.94 1.32 -17.43
CA LYS A 131 7.46 0.81 -18.72
C LYS A 131 6.42 0.93 -19.84
N LYS A 132 5.15 0.65 -19.57
CA LYS A 132 4.08 0.63 -20.57
C LYS A 132 3.55 2.01 -20.91
N PHE A 133 3.37 2.89 -19.92
CA PHE A 133 2.65 4.17 -20.07
C PHE A 133 3.56 5.39 -19.98
N ASN A 134 4.79 5.24 -19.47
CA ASN A 134 5.76 6.35 -19.28
C ASN A 134 5.12 7.57 -18.56
N PRO A 135 4.59 7.42 -17.35
CA PRO A 135 3.84 8.48 -16.67
C PRO A 135 4.70 9.70 -16.35
N VAL A 136 4.08 10.89 -16.26
CA VAL A 136 4.74 12.13 -15.81
C VAL A 136 4.89 12.15 -14.29
N ALA A 137 3.98 11.48 -13.58
CA ALA A 137 3.94 11.38 -12.12
C ALA A 137 3.16 10.13 -11.70
N VAL A 138 3.42 9.65 -10.49
CA VAL A 138 2.72 8.54 -9.84
C VAL A 138 2.12 9.02 -8.53
N ILE A 139 0.83 8.80 -8.34
CA ILE A 139 0.10 9.00 -7.08
C ILE A 139 -0.35 7.63 -6.60
N ASN A 140 0.29 7.09 -5.56
CA ASN A 140 -0.11 5.84 -4.94
C ASN A 140 -1.05 6.16 -3.77
N GLN A 141 -2.27 5.60 -3.78
CA GLN A 141 -3.29 5.92 -2.80
C GLN A 141 -4.03 4.67 -2.31
N GLY A 142 -4.67 4.78 -1.16
CA GLY A 142 -5.46 3.69 -0.59
C GLY A 142 -5.80 3.91 0.89
N THR A 143 -6.24 2.84 1.52
CA THR A 143 -6.55 2.79 2.95
C THR A 143 -5.32 2.45 3.80
N SER A 144 -5.38 2.72 5.10
CA SER A 144 -4.29 2.44 6.04
C SER A 144 -4.78 2.33 7.48
N GLY A 145 -4.02 1.63 8.33
CA GLY A 145 -4.18 1.64 9.77
C GLY A 145 -3.47 2.85 10.42
N GLY A 146 -4.13 3.51 11.37
CA GLY A 146 -3.57 4.69 12.06
C GLY A 146 -2.52 4.34 13.10
N HIS A 147 -1.38 5.04 13.08
CA HIS A 147 -0.30 4.96 14.08
C HIS A 147 -0.20 6.20 14.97
N ASP A 148 -0.68 7.35 14.50
CA ASP A 148 -0.76 8.59 15.29
C ASP A 148 -2.11 8.66 16.02
N ALA A 149 -2.09 8.68 17.36
CA ALA A 149 -3.29 8.73 18.20
C ALA A 149 -4.10 10.05 18.05
N ASN A 150 -3.53 11.07 17.43
CA ASN A 150 -4.23 12.33 17.16
C ASN A 150 -5.09 12.25 15.89
N LEU A 151 -4.87 11.24 15.04
CA LEU A 151 -5.61 11.03 13.81
C LEU A 151 -6.80 10.10 14.03
N LYS A 152 -7.85 10.30 13.24
CA LYS A 152 -9.11 9.55 13.31
C LYS A 152 -9.39 8.83 12.00
N ILE A 153 -10.29 7.86 12.04
CA ILE A 153 -10.84 7.22 10.84
C ILE A 153 -11.36 8.32 9.89
N ASN A 154 -11.05 8.17 8.61
CA ASN A 154 -11.31 9.11 7.52
C ASN A 154 -10.34 10.32 7.45
N ASP A 155 -9.42 10.50 8.38
CA ASP A 155 -8.33 11.47 8.21
C ASP A 155 -7.37 10.99 7.12
N ILE A 156 -6.78 11.94 6.41
CA ILE A 156 -5.88 11.68 5.29
C ILE A 156 -4.44 11.99 5.69
N VAL A 157 -3.53 11.06 5.42
CA VAL A 157 -2.09 11.28 5.50
C VAL A 157 -1.55 11.54 4.10
N ILE A 158 -1.09 12.76 3.86
CA ILE A 158 -0.29 13.15 2.69
C ILE A 158 1.15 12.75 3.01
N GLY A 159 1.64 11.70 2.34
CA GLY A 159 2.96 11.15 2.60
C GLY A 159 4.07 12.09 2.13
N GLU A 160 4.58 12.92 3.03
CA GLU A 160 5.82 13.67 2.77
C GLU A 160 7.01 12.73 2.64
N SER A 161 6.94 11.58 3.28
CA SER A 161 7.89 10.48 3.15
C SER A 161 7.23 9.14 3.41
N THR A 162 7.90 8.07 2.95
CA THR A 162 7.51 6.70 3.26
C THR A 162 8.72 5.86 3.66
N ILE A 163 8.49 4.87 4.51
CA ILE A 163 9.49 3.94 5.03
C ILE A 163 9.04 2.50 4.84
N ASP A 164 9.99 1.60 4.61
CA ASP A 164 9.79 0.15 4.76
C ASP A 164 10.25 -0.26 6.16
N TYR A 165 9.29 -0.49 7.07
CA TYR A 165 9.62 -0.85 8.45
C TYR A 165 9.96 -2.33 8.64
N THR A 166 10.05 -3.11 7.54
CA THR A 166 10.62 -4.46 7.53
C THR A 166 12.10 -4.48 7.11
N ALA A 167 12.59 -3.38 6.54
CA ALA A 167 14.01 -3.21 6.21
C ALA A 167 14.83 -2.86 7.45
N ILE A 168 14.92 -3.80 8.40
CA ILE A 168 15.46 -3.62 9.74
C ILE A 168 16.62 -4.56 10.04
N LYS A 169 17.33 -4.24 11.11
CA LYS A 169 18.25 -5.11 11.83
C LYS A 169 17.77 -5.25 13.26
N THR A 170 17.50 -6.48 13.68
CA THR A 170 17.17 -6.78 15.07
C THR A 170 18.43 -6.86 15.93
N ALA A 171 18.34 -6.53 17.22
CA ALA A 171 19.41 -6.78 18.15
C ALA A 171 19.66 -8.29 18.33
N TYR A 172 20.90 -8.64 18.67
CA TYR A 172 21.21 -10.03 19.01
C TYR A 172 20.55 -10.42 20.34
N ARG A 173 19.84 -11.52 20.33
CA ARG A 173 19.28 -12.15 21.52
C ARG A 173 19.66 -13.62 21.55
N ALA A 174 20.12 -14.11 22.70
CA ALA A 174 20.46 -15.52 22.89
C ALA A 174 19.18 -16.38 22.84
N LYS A 175 19.35 -17.68 22.53
CA LYS A 175 18.25 -18.65 22.57
C LYS A 175 17.54 -18.63 23.93
N GLY A 176 16.22 -18.46 23.91
CA GLY A 176 15.39 -18.40 25.12
C GLY A 176 15.21 -16.99 25.71
N ALA A 177 15.88 -15.96 25.18
CA ALA A 177 15.70 -14.57 25.62
C ALA A 177 14.41 -13.90 25.11
N GLY A 178 13.64 -14.60 24.27
CA GLY A 178 12.41 -14.07 23.68
C GLY A 178 12.67 -13.15 22.50
N ALA A 179 11.58 -12.74 21.85
CA ALA A 179 11.56 -11.73 20.79
C ALA A 179 11.07 -10.41 21.36
N ASP A 180 11.60 -9.30 20.85
CA ASP A 180 11.15 -7.94 21.18
C ASP A 180 11.09 -7.14 19.88
N LEU A 181 9.88 -6.78 19.47
CA LEU A 181 9.64 -6.06 18.23
C LEU A 181 10.22 -4.64 18.25
N THR A 182 10.46 -4.08 19.43
CA THR A 182 10.99 -2.71 19.58
C THR A 182 12.53 -2.67 19.62
N ASP A 183 13.18 -3.82 19.77
CA ASP A 183 14.65 -3.94 19.83
C ASP A 183 15.24 -4.10 18.41
N GLN A 184 15.06 -3.05 17.60
CA GLN A 184 15.46 -3.02 16.20
C GLN A 184 15.89 -1.62 15.74
N GLU A 185 16.66 -1.61 14.67
CA GLU A 185 17.10 -0.42 13.96
C GLU A 185 16.67 -0.50 12.49
N MET A 186 16.22 0.61 11.90
CA MET A 186 15.99 0.70 10.47
C MET A 186 17.32 0.57 9.73
N ARG A 187 17.32 -0.28 8.70
CA ARG A 187 18.49 -0.46 7.83
C ARG A 187 18.28 0.16 6.47
N GLY A 188 17.01 0.38 6.09
CA GLY A 188 16.66 0.81 4.75
C GLY A 188 17.07 -0.18 3.66
N THR A 189 16.97 0.27 2.42
CA THR A 189 17.31 -0.50 1.23
C THR A 189 18.46 0.15 0.47
N PHE A 190 19.29 -0.66 -0.19
CA PHE A 190 20.39 -0.17 -0.99
C PHE A 190 20.00 -0.07 -2.46
N ALA A 191 20.27 1.08 -3.08
CA ALA A 191 20.17 1.28 -4.51
C ALA A 191 21.53 1.65 -5.10
N TYR A 192 21.84 1.11 -6.28
CA TYR A 192 23.04 1.48 -7.02
C TYR A 192 22.78 2.72 -7.87
N ASP A 193 23.48 3.80 -7.56
CA ASP A 193 23.47 5.02 -8.36
C ASP A 193 24.53 4.94 -9.44
N LYS A 194 24.09 4.83 -10.68
CA LYS A 194 24.98 4.76 -11.85
C LYS A 194 25.77 6.05 -12.10
N LYS A 195 25.27 7.21 -11.64
CA LYS A 195 25.92 8.49 -11.84
C LYS A 195 27.13 8.66 -10.93
N THR A 196 26.95 8.29 -9.68
CA THR A 196 28.03 8.36 -8.66
C THR A 196 28.86 7.09 -8.58
N ASN A 197 28.42 5.99 -9.21
CA ASN A 197 29.01 4.66 -9.16
C ASN A 197 29.14 4.12 -7.72
N THR A 198 28.16 4.42 -6.89
CA THR A 198 28.12 4.04 -5.46
C THR A 198 26.77 3.42 -5.11
N PHE A 199 26.76 2.63 -4.02
CA PHE A 199 25.52 2.23 -3.39
C PHE A 199 25.03 3.34 -2.46
N GLN A 200 23.77 3.71 -2.61
CA GLN A 200 23.09 4.64 -1.71
C GLN A 200 22.14 3.88 -0.80
N LEU A 201 22.22 4.15 0.49
CA LEU A 201 21.27 3.65 1.47
C LEU A 201 20.05 4.57 1.52
N ASN A 202 18.87 4.00 1.32
CA ASN A 202 17.60 4.71 1.43
C ASN A 202 16.84 4.14 2.64
N GLU A 203 16.86 4.86 3.72
CA GLU A 203 16.03 4.55 4.90
C GLU A 203 14.60 5.10 4.72
N ARG A 204 14.45 6.07 3.82
CA ARG A 204 13.22 6.82 3.60
C ARG A 204 13.16 7.30 2.15
N TYR A 205 11.96 7.25 1.56
CA TYR A 205 11.66 7.83 0.25
C TYR A 205 10.80 9.07 0.44
N PHE A 206 11.19 10.18 -0.18
CA PHE A 206 10.47 11.45 -0.07
C PHE A 206 9.54 11.67 -1.25
N ALA A 207 8.41 12.33 -1.00
CA ALA A 207 7.51 12.77 -2.04
C ALA A 207 8.17 13.80 -2.97
N ASP A 208 7.71 13.85 -4.22
CA ASP A 208 8.05 14.96 -5.11
C ASP A 208 7.54 16.29 -4.50
N PRO A 209 8.39 17.32 -4.40
CA PRO A 209 8.04 18.58 -3.75
C PRO A 209 6.84 19.29 -4.40
N THR A 210 6.67 19.15 -5.73
CA THR A 210 5.55 19.75 -6.46
C THR A 210 4.25 19.05 -6.13
N LEU A 211 4.25 17.71 -6.16
CA LEU A 211 3.08 16.91 -5.79
C LEU A 211 2.69 17.11 -4.32
N LEU A 212 3.66 17.19 -3.42
CA LEU A 212 3.44 17.47 -2.01
C LEU A 212 2.76 18.83 -1.80
N LYS A 213 3.32 19.89 -2.40
CA LYS A 213 2.75 21.25 -2.33
C LYS A 213 1.33 21.33 -2.89
N ILE A 214 1.06 20.62 -3.99
CA ILE A 214 -0.28 20.57 -4.58
C ILE A 214 -1.25 19.85 -3.66
N SER A 215 -0.86 18.71 -3.10
CA SER A 215 -1.72 17.96 -2.16
C SER A 215 -2.04 18.76 -0.90
N GLN A 216 -1.06 19.47 -0.34
CA GLN A 216 -1.27 20.39 0.78
C GLN A 216 -2.21 21.54 0.40
N SER A 217 -2.05 22.12 -0.79
CA SER A 217 -2.94 23.19 -1.27
C SER A 217 -4.38 22.71 -1.48
N VAL A 218 -4.59 21.46 -1.88
CA VAL A 218 -5.92 20.84 -1.95
C VAL A 218 -6.50 20.70 -0.53
N ALA A 219 -5.73 20.20 0.43
CA ALA A 219 -6.14 20.09 1.83
C ALA A 219 -6.54 21.45 2.44
N ASP A 220 -5.81 22.51 2.09
CA ASP A 220 -6.11 23.88 2.54
C ASP A 220 -7.39 24.43 1.95
N SER A 221 -7.72 24.06 0.72
CA SER A 221 -8.88 24.58 0.00
C SER A 221 -10.15 23.75 0.22
N HIS A 222 -10.02 22.50 0.69
CA HIS A 222 -11.10 21.52 0.85
C HIS A 222 -11.18 21.02 2.29
N LYS A 223 -11.77 21.88 3.17
CA LYS A 223 -11.83 21.62 4.63
C LYS A 223 -12.78 20.50 5.04
N GLU A 224 -13.53 19.93 4.10
CA GLU A 224 -14.27 18.68 4.27
C GLU A 224 -13.35 17.46 4.45
N PHE A 225 -12.08 17.56 4.04
CA PHE A 225 -11.04 16.57 4.30
C PHE A 225 -10.13 17.05 5.44
N ASN A 226 -10.00 16.25 6.50
CA ASN A 226 -8.95 16.46 7.48
C ASN A 226 -7.69 15.76 6.96
N ALA A 227 -6.80 16.53 6.33
CA ALA A 227 -5.59 16.00 5.71
C ALA A 227 -4.34 16.63 6.32
N VAL A 228 -3.40 15.79 6.74
CA VAL A 228 -2.14 16.18 7.37
C VAL A 228 -0.95 15.61 6.59
N SER A 229 0.18 16.30 6.63
CA SER A 229 1.45 15.75 6.14
C SER A 229 2.04 14.80 7.17
N GLY A 230 2.61 13.67 6.72
CA GLY A 230 3.19 12.69 7.62
C GLY A 230 3.99 11.60 6.93
N THR A 231 4.44 10.63 7.70
CA THR A 231 5.16 9.45 7.20
C THR A 231 4.23 8.27 7.04
N ILE A 232 4.20 7.67 5.85
CA ILE A 232 3.51 6.41 5.57
C ILE A 232 4.50 5.26 5.76
N SER A 233 4.14 4.29 6.59
CA SER A 233 4.96 3.11 6.86
C SER A 233 4.43 1.90 6.13
N THR A 234 5.29 1.17 5.43
CA THR A 234 4.92 0.05 4.58
C THR A 234 5.49 -1.27 5.09
N ALA A 235 4.70 -2.32 5.10
CA ALA A 235 5.13 -3.72 5.25
C ALA A 235 4.03 -4.68 4.81
N ASP A 236 4.38 -5.90 4.42
CA ASP A 236 3.41 -6.99 4.24
C ASP A 236 2.98 -7.55 5.61
N ALA A 237 2.38 -6.68 6.44
CA ALA A 237 1.99 -7.02 7.80
C ALA A 237 0.78 -6.21 8.27
N TRP A 238 -0.11 -6.85 9.03
CA TRP A 238 -1.17 -6.19 9.78
C TRP A 238 -0.80 -6.18 11.25
N ILE A 239 -0.45 -5.02 11.78
CA ILE A 239 0.05 -4.89 13.15
C ILE A 239 -1.09 -4.49 14.09
N THR A 240 -1.32 -5.33 15.11
CA THR A 240 -2.28 -5.09 16.20
C THR A 240 -1.60 -4.94 17.56
N ASN A 241 -0.27 -4.96 17.60
CA ASN A 241 0.51 -4.76 18.82
C ASN A 241 0.67 -3.25 19.07
N VAL A 242 -0.01 -2.75 20.12
CA VAL A 242 -0.04 -1.31 20.45
C VAL A 242 1.34 -0.77 20.79
N ASP A 243 2.15 -1.51 21.54
CA ASP A 243 3.51 -1.07 21.89
C ASP A 243 4.39 -0.92 20.65
N TYR A 244 4.22 -1.82 19.68
CA TYR A 244 4.96 -1.73 18.42
C TYR A 244 4.46 -0.59 17.52
N ILE A 245 3.16 -0.33 17.48
CA ILE A 245 2.57 0.83 16.78
C ILE A 245 3.12 2.13 17.36
N ASN A 246 3.10 2.29 18.69
CA ASN A 246 3.65 3.44 19.38
C ASN A 246 5.16 3.58 19.11
N PHE A 247 5.92 2.49 19.16
CA PHE A 247 7.34 2.49 18.82
C PHE A 247 7.60 3.00 17.39
N LEU A 248 6.82 2.53 16.40
CA LEU A 248 6.94 2.99 15.01
C LEU A 248 6.62 4.48 14.88
N HIS A 249 5.59 4.95 15.60
CA HIS A 249 5.23 6.36 15.62
C HIS A 249 6.33 7.22 16.28
N GLU A 250 6.75 6.88 17.49
CA GLU A 250 7.69 7.66 18.28
C GLU A 250 9.11 7.67 17.67
N LYS A 251 9.57 6.50 17.21
CA LYS A 251 10.94 6.36 16.72
C LYS A 251 11.11 6.77 15.27
N TYR A 252 10.13 6.48 14.42
CA TYR A 252 10.27 6.70 12.97
C TYR A 252 9.30 7.74 12.41
N GLY A 253 8.42 8.31 13.24
CA GLY A 253 7.43 9.31 12.85
C GLY A 253 6.27 8.74 12.03
N SER A 254 6.01 7.43 12.14
CA SER A 254 4.94 6.77 11.41
C SER A 254 3.58 7.37 11.75
N SER A 255 2.86 7.91 10.78
CA SER A 255 1.49 8.41 10.96
C SER A 255 0.44 7.34 10.68
N CYS A 256 0.74 6.44 9.75
CA CYS A 256 -0.10 5.30 9.39
C CYS A 256 0.72 4.18 8.75
N ALA A 257 0.14 2.98 8.65
CA ALA A 257 0.78 1.83 8.00
C ALA A 257 -0.12 1.16 6.97
N GLU A 258 0.49 0.64 5.91
CA GLU A 258 -0.12 -0.03 4.78
C GLU A 258 0.89 -0.97 4.08
N MET A 259 0.61 -1.44 2.86
CA MET A 259 1.38 -2.55 2.26
C MET A 259 2.02 -2.22 0.90
N GLU A 260 1.99 -0.97 0.39
CA GLU A 260 2.37 -0.67 -1.02
C GLU A 260 3.30 0.52 -1.21
N THR A 261 3.16 1.59 -0.43
CA THR A 261 3.70 2.92 -0.74
C THR A 261 5.22 2.95 -0.89
N SER A 262 5.97 2.34 0.03
CA SER A 262 7.44 2.42 -0.02
C SER A 262 8.03 1.71 -1.23
N CYS A 263 7.41 0.60 -1.65
CA CYS A 263 7.84 -0.16 -2.82
C CYS A 263 7.58 0.62 -4.12
N ALA A 264 6.38 1.21 -4.25
CA ALA A 264 6.06 2.08 -5.39
C ALA A 264 7.01 3.29 -5.44
N ALA A 265 7.28 3.92 -4.29
CA ALA A 265 8.23 5.03 -4.16
C ALA A 265 9.65 4.62 -4.60
N GLN A 266 10.13 3.45 -4.16
CA GLN A 266 11.44 2.92 -4.55
C GLN A 266 11.54 2.71 -6.06
N ILE A 267 10.52 2.13 -6.69
CA ILE A 267 10.48 1.92 -8.15
C ILE A 267 10.46 3.27 -8.87
N CYS A 268 9.66 4.23 -8.43
CA CYS A 268 9.59 5.57 -8.99
C CYS A 268 10.93 6.32 -8.87
N GLN A 269 11.59 6.27 -7.72
CA GLN A 269 12.92 6.85 -7.52
C GLN A 269 13.94 6.24 -8.49
N ASN A 270 13.97 4.91 -8.63
CA ASN A 270 14.88 4.21 -9.56
C ASN A 270 14.61 4.55 -11.03
N ALA A 271 13.35 4.86 -11.37
CA ALA A 271 12.95 5.25 -12.72
C ALA A 271 13.03 6.77 -12.98
N GLY A 272 13.29 7.58 -11.95
CA GLY A 272 13.28 9.05 -12.05
C GLY A 272 11.90 9.63 -12.33
N VAL A 273 10.84 9.02 -11.79
CA VAL A 273 9.45 9.47 -11.94
C VAL A 273 8.99 10.14 -10.64
N PRO A 274 8.43 11.36 -10.68
CA PRO A 274 7.81 12.01 -9.52
C PRO A 274 6.77 11.14 -8.84
N PHE A 275 6.81 11.08 -7.51
CA PHE A 275 5.97 10.20 -6.71
C PHE A 275 5.38 10.90 -5.48
N ILE A 276 4.17 10.51 -5.10
CA ILE A 276 3.57 10.79 -3.80
C ILE A 276 2.69 9.63 -3.34
N GLY A 277 2.74 9.31 -2.03
CA GLY A 277 1.78 8.45 -1.35
C GLY A 277 0.68 9.27 -0.68
N ILE A 278 -0.57 8.81 -0.73
CA ILE A 278 -1.71 9.41 -0.01
C ILE A 278 -2.52 8.29 0.61
N ARG A 279 -2.77 8.35 1.90
CA ARG A 279 -3.53 7.33 2.63
C ARG A 279 -4.67 7.94 3.42
N VAL A 280 -5.77 7.22 3.49
CA VAL A 280 -6.88 7.52 4.39
C VAL A 280 -6.91 6.47 5.50
N LEU A 281 -7.13 6.89 6.73
CA LEU A 281 -7.26 5.95 7.84
C LEU A 281 -8.59 5.21 7.74
N SER A 282 -8.53 3.89 7.56
CA SER A 282 -9.69 3.00 7.54
C SER A 282 -9.97 2.36 8.89
N ASP A 283 -8.95 2.25 9.70
CA ASP A 283 -8.97 1.68 11.05
C ASP A 283 -7.87 2.30 11.91
N THR A 284 -7.97 2.14 13.19
CA THR A 284 -6.89 2.38 14.14
C THR A 284 -7.08 1.49 15.36
N ILE A 285 -6.13 0.61 15.60
CA ILE A 285 -6.14 -0.29 16.76
C ILE A 285 -6.10 0.49 18.09
N LEU A 286 -5.60 1.72 18.05
CA LEU A 286 -5.56 2.62 19.21
C LEU A 286 -6.97 3.04 19.68
N VAL A 287 -8.01 2.84 18.84
CA VAL A 287 -9.40 3.18 19.16
C VAL A 287 -10.31 1.95 19.10
N SER A 288 -10.43 1.28 17.94
CA SER A 288 -11.36 0.16 17.77
C SER A 288 -10.82 -1.01 16.95
N GLY A 289 -9.84 -0.77 16.08
CA GLY A 289 -9.30 -1.77 15.15
C GLY A 289 -10.29 -2.28 14.09
N VAL A 290 -11.49 -1.68 13.98
CA VAL A 290 -12.50 -2.08 12.99
C VAL A 290 -12.26 -1.36 11.68
N TYR A 291 -12.05 -2.13 10.61
CA TYR A 291 -11.87 -1.61 9.26
C TYR A 291 -13.15 -0.95 8.73
N ASN A 292 -13.01 0.28 8.21
CA ASN A 292 -14.09 1.02 7.53
C ASN A 292 -13.83 1.05 6.01
N PRO A 293 -14.54 0.25 5.21
CA PRO A 293 -14.35 0.21 3.76
C PRO A 293 -14.73 1.52 3.06
N ASP A 294 -15.62 2.34 3.63
CA ASP A 294 -16.05 3.61 3.04
C ASP A 294 -14.92 4.65 3.00
N SER A 295 -13.91 4.50 3.86
CA SER A 295 -12.72 5.36 3.85
C SER A 295 -12.00 5.36 2.50
N ALA A 296 -12.01 4.24 1.77
CA ALA A 296 -11.43 4.15 0.43
C ALA A 296 -12.04 5.16 -0.57
N GLN A 297 -13.33 5.50 -0.41
CA GLN A 297 -14.00 6.49 -1.26
C GLN A 297 -13.47 7.91 -1.00
N ILE A 298 -13.10 8.20 0.25
CA ILE A 298 -12.56 9.51 0.65
C ILE A 298 -11.19 9.73 0.02
N ALA A 299 -10.30 8.71 0.07
CA ALA A 299 -9.00 8.78 -0.57
C ALA A 299 -9.11 9.09 -2.08
N GLN A 300 -9.98 8.37 -2.79
CA GLN A 300 -10.16 8.55 -4.23
C GLN A 300 -10.68 9.95 -4.58
N LYS A 301 -11.65 10.48 -3.81
CA LYS A 301 -12.18 11.84 -4.02
C LYS A 301 -11.10 12.90 -3.81
N PHE A 302 -10.30 12.77 -2.76
CA PHE A 302 -9.19 13.68 -2.49
C PHE A 302 -8.13 13.62 -3.61
N VAL A 303 -7.75 12.42 -4.05
CA VAL A 303 -6.75 12.22 -5.10
C VAL A 303 -7.23 12.75 -6.46
N LEU A 304 -8.52 12.68 -6.78
CA LEU A 304 -9.07 13.33 -7.99
C LEU A 304 -8.87 14.85 -7.95
N LEU A 305 -9.04 15.50 -6.79
CA LEU A 305 -8.76 16.93 -6.65
C LEU A 305 -7.26 17.24 -6.79
N VAL A 306 -6.40 16.40 -6.22
CA VAL A 306 -4.94 16.52 -6.38
C VAL A 306 -4.55 16.39 -7.85
N ALA A 307 -5.07 15.39 -8.57
CA ALA A 307 -4.81 15.20 -9.99
C ALA A 307 -5.34 16.38 -10.83
N GLU A 308 -6.54 16.88 -10.55
CA GLU A 308 -7.10 18.06 -11.24
C GLU A 308 -6.21 19.27 -11.06
N LYS A 309 -5.78 19.55 -9.81
CA LYS A 309 -4.91 20.69 -9.54
C LYS A 309 -3.53 20.52 -10.16
N TYR A 310 -2.96 19.31 -10.17
CA TYR A 310 -1.69 19.03 -10.83
C TYR A 310 -1.80 19.23 -12.35
N ILE A 311 -2.90 18.80 -12.96
CA ILE A 311 -3.17 19.04 -14.39
C ILE A 311 -3.24 20.54 -14.70
N SER A 312 -4.00 21.32 -13.91
CA SER A 312 -4.21 22.75 -14.16
C SER A 312 -2.95 23.58 -13.93
N ASP A 313 -2.23 23.31 -12.84
CA ASP A 313 -1.17 24.18 -12.35
C ASP A 313 0.21 23.83 -12.93
N VAL A 314 0.41 22.59 -13.41
CA VAL A 314 1.71 22.10 -13.86
C VAL A 314 1.70 21.63 -15.32
N LEU A 315 0.70 20.85 -15.74
CA LEU A 315 0.75 20.11 -17.00
C LEU A 315 0.10 20.87 -18.19
N LYS A 316 -0.79 21.81 -17.91
CA LYS A 316 -1.48 22.63 -18.92
C LYS A 316 -0.99 24.08 -18.98
N LYS A 317 0.17 24.36 -18.41
CA LYS A 317 0.85 25.68 -18.51
C LYS A 317 1.55 25.87 -19.84
#